data_9834b7d594498abd2d568b532e456999
#
_entry.id   9834b7d594498abd2d568b532e456999
#
_cell.length_a   1.000
_cell.length_b   1.000
_cell.length_c   1.000
_cell.angle_alpha   90.00
_cell.angle_beta   90.00
_cell.angle_gamma   90.00
#
_symmetry.space_group_name_H-M   'P 1'
#
loop_
_entity.id
_entity.type
_entity.pdbx_description
1 polymer ?
#
loop_
_entity_poly.entity_id
_entity_poly.type
_entity_poly.pdbx_seq_one_letter_code
_entity_poly.pdbx_strand_id
1 'polypeptide(L)'
;MATGLSALLLCLGFCFGRGGFPFIHQSTAAPMVSYYDYIIVGGGTAGCPLAATLSQTYSVLVLERGGSPFRNPNITHLSRFGAALSDLSPKSPSQRFVSEDGVINARARVLGGGTSLNAGFYTRAGSPYIAKAGWDAKLVNESYRWVEKVVAFQPPLRQWQSAVRNSLLEIGIRPYNGYTLDHLYGTKVGGTIFDGYGRRHTSAHLLRYANPSGITVFLHAPVQKILFTTEGKPRPTADGVIFTDASGLNHWAYLRRGPNSEVIVCSGALGSPQLLMLSGLGPKRHLQAHNISVVLDQPLVGQGMSDNPMNAVFVPSPRPVEVSLIQVVGITHNGSYIEGASGENFGTDQTQSTRDFGMFSPKIGQFSTLPPKQRTQKALDRAIQAMRFLPRSAFVGGFILEKIMGPLSRGHLQLRTKNPNDNPAVTFNYFKDRGDLERCVQGIKMIEKVIESRSFSRFRYNYLPISSLLNMTANAPVNMLPKHANASRSLEQFCRDTVMTIWHYHGGCHVGKVVDRDYKVIGVDALRVIDGSTFDYSPGTNPQATVKLSSITSRRIKGHPGNGFPNDQRKKDDTVLALLAVVTEEILVIVKGSIVGVECPIIGLKMKMT
;
A
#
# COMPACT_ATOMS: atom_id res chain seq x y z
N MET A 1 -19.03 -11.09 46.08
CA MET A 1 -18.05 -10.18 45.43
C MET A 1 -17.14 -10.86 44.41
N ALA A 2 -16.78 -12.13 44.54
CA ALA A 2 -15.93 -12.86 43.59
C ALA A 2 -16.55 -13.08 42.20
N THR A 3 -17.87 -13.28 42.10
CA THR A 3 -18.57 -13.51 40.84
C THR A 3 -18.68 -12.26 39.96
N GLY A 4 -18.75 -11.07 40.56
CA GLY A 4 -18.79 -9.80 39.81
C GLY A 4 -17.44 -9.43 39.19
N LEU A 5 -16.33 -9.72 39.86
CA LEU A 5 -14.99 -9.44 39.37
C LEU A 5 -14.61 -10.37 38.21
N SER A 6 -15.02 -11.65 38.27
CA SER A 6 -14.82 -12.62 37.18
C SER A 6 -15.61 -12.26 35.93
N ALA A 7 -16.85 -11.76 36.07
CA ALA A 7 -17.65 -11.30 34.94
C ALA A 7 -17.07 -10.02 34.31
N LEU A 8 -16.54 -9.08 35.11
CA LEU A 8 -15.88 -7.86 34.62
C LEU A 8 -14.55 -8.19 33.90
N LEU A 9 -13.75 -9.12 34.42
CA LEU A 9 -12.53 -9.62 33.79
C LEU A 9 -12.82 -10.39 32.49
N LEU A 10 -13.89 -11.18 32.45
CA LEU A 10 -14.34 -11.84 31.21
C LEU A 10 -14.85 -10.82 30.19
N CYS A 11 -15.61 -9.79 30.57
CA CYS A 11 -16.04 -8.72 29.67
C CYS A 11 -14.87 -7.88 29.15
N LEU A 12 -13.88 -7.55 29.99
CA LEU A 12 -12.65 -6.86 29.56
C LEU A 12 -11.79 -7.74 28.66
N GLY A 13 -11.61 -9.01 28.97
CA GLY A 13 -10.90 -9.98 28.14
C GLY A 13 -11.59 -10.23 26.78
N PHE A 14 -12.93 -10.21 26.74
CA PHE A 14 -13.69 -10.33 25.48
C PHE A 14 -13.62 -9.07 24.62
N CYS A 15 -13.48 -7.88 25.19
CA CYS A 15 -13.29 -6.63 24.44
C CYS A 15 -11.88 -6.50 23.83
N PHE A 16 -10.84 -7.01 24.49
CA PHE A 16 -9.45 -6.85 24.04
C PHE A 16 -8.91 -8.04 23.22
N GLY A 17 -9.56 -9.20 23.25
CA GLY A 17 -9.18 -10.38 22.44
C GLY A 17 -9.59 -10.34 20.97
N ARG A 18 -10.36 -9.36 20.54
CA ARG A 18 -10.83 -9.19 19.15
C ARG A 18 -10.04 -8.08 18.46
N GLY A 19 -8.99 -8.41 17.70
CA GLY A 19 -8.03 -7.56 16.98
C GLY A 19 -8.57 -6.44 16.07
N GLY A 20 -9.37 -5.52 16.60
CA GLY A 20 -9.88 -4.34 15.93
C GLY A 20 -9.95 -3.15 16.88
N PHE A 21 -10.01 -1.93 16.34
CA PHE A 21 -10.25 -0.72 17.12
C PHE A 21 -11.76 -0.54 17.36
N PRO A 22 -12.20 -0.06 18.54
CA PRO A 22 -13.63 0.05 18.90
C PRO A 22 -14.42 1.03 18.02
N PHE A 23 -13.74 1.97 17.37
CA PHE A 23 -14.32 2.97 16.49
C PHE A 23 -14.41 2.53 15.02
N ILE A 24 -14.08 1.27 14.70
CA ILE A 24 -14.23 0.71 13.36
C ILE A 24 -15.53 -0.10 13.29
N HIS A 25 -16.43 0.32 12.42
CA HIS A 25 -17.77 -0.23 12.26
C HIS A 25 -18.02 -0.68 10.81
N GLN A 26 -19.00 -1.54 10.61
CA GLN A 26 -19.55 -1.81 9.28
C GLN A 26 -20.46 -0.64 8.87
N SER A 27 -20.48 -0.32 7.57
CA SER A 27 -21.28 0.79 7.04
C SER A 27 -22.79 0.64 7.29
N THR A 28 -23.28 -0.59 7.45
CA THR A 28 -24.69 -0.86 7.80
C THR A 28 -25.09 -0.34 9.19
N ALA A 29 -24.13 0.01 10.04
CA ALA A 29 -24.37 0.66 11.33
C ALA A 29 -24.33 2.20 11.24
N ALA A 30 -24.12 2.76 10.05
CA ALA A 30 -24.06 4.20 9.86
C ALA A 30 -25.47 4.82 10.02
N PRO A 31 -25.59 6.00 10.66
CA PRO A 31 -26.83 6.76 10.65
C PRO A 31 -27.11 7.27 9.22
N MET A 32 -28.40 7.46 8.88
CA MET A 32 -28.82 8.00 7.58
C MET A 32 -28.20 9.37 7.29
N VAL A 33 -28.07 10.21 8.32
CA VAL A 33 -27.46 11.54 8.25
C VAL A 33 -26.52 11.72 9.43
N SER A 34 -25.33 12.25 9.18
CA SER A 34 -24.31 12.50 10.22
C SER A 34 -23.49 13.76 9.92
N TYR A 35 -22.83 14.32 10.96
CA TYR A 35 -22.10 15.58 10.88
C TYR A 35 -20.72 15.46 11.53
N TYR A 36 -19.67 15.85 10.80
CA TYR A 36 -18.28 15.77 11.25
C TYR A 36 -17.51 17.05 10.91
N ASP A 37 -16.41 17.30 11.63
CA ASP A 37 -15.51 18.40 11.28
C ASP A 37 -14.67 18.03 10.05
N TYR A 38 -14.24 16.77 9.96
CA TYR A 38 -13.52 16.25 8.81
C TYR A 38 -14.14 14.95 8.30
N ILE A 39 -14.29 14.87 6.98
CA ILE A 39 -14.70 13.65 6.28
C ILE A 39 -13.54 13.20 5.40
N ILE A 40 -12.90 12.09 5.75
CA ILE A 40 -11.79 11.50 5.01
C ILE A 40 -12.32 10.37 4.13
N VAL A 41 -12.21 10.54 2.81
CA VAL A 41 -12.64 9.55 1.83
C VAL A 41 -11.46 8.66 1.44
N GLY A 42 -11.43 7.44 1.97
CA GLY A 42 -10.40 6.43 1.81
C GLY A 42 -9.54 6.26 3.06
N GLY A 43 -9.72 5.13 3.75
CA GLY A 43 -8.91 4.67 4.88
C GLY A 43 -7.60 4.00 4.42
N GLY A 44 -6.91 4.60 3.44
CA GLY A 44 -5.70 4.05 2.84
C GLY A 44 -4.40 4.46 3.51
N THR A 45 -3.32 4.43 2.71
CA THR A 45 -1.96 4.75 3.14
C THR A 45 -1.84 6.17 3.70
N ALA A 46 -2.55 7.13 3.13
CA ALA A 46 -2.60 8.52 3.58
C ALA A 46 -3.71 8.77 4.61
N GLY A 47 -4.91 8.22 4.38
CA GLY A 47 -6.09 8.53 5.20
C GLY A 47 -5.98 8.06 6.65
N CYS A 48 -5.39 6.88 6.92
CA CYS A 48 -5.25 6.38 8.28
C CYS A 48 -4.37 7.28 9.18
N PRO A 49 -3.13 7.67 8.81
CA PRO A 49 -2.32 8.56 9.63
C PRO A 49 -2.92 9.97 9.76
N LEU A 50 -3.59 10.47 8.70
CA LEU A 50 -4.29 11.75 8.75
C LEU A 50 -5.44 11.72 9.76
N ALA A 51 -6.28 10.69 9.70
CA ALA A 51 -7.38 10.50 10.64
C ALA A 51 -6.89 10.39 12.09
N ALA A 52 -5.82 9.64 12.33
CA ALA A 52 -5.22 9.50 13.64
C ALA A 52 -4.74 10.84 14.22
N THR A 53 -4.19 11.72 13.38
CA THR A 53 -3.73 13.04 13.82
C THR A 53 -4.87 14.03 14.02
N LEU A 54 -5.84 14.10 13.11
CA LEU A 54 -6.96 15.04 13.20
C LEU A 54 -7.91 14.70 14.36
N SER A 55 -8.10 13.42 14.64
CA SER A 55 -8.99 12.96 15.72
C SER A 55 -8.58 13.41 17.12
N GLN A 56 -7.35 13.93 17.31
CA GLN A 56 -6.91 14.46 18.59
C GLN A 56 -7.70 15.70 19.03
N THR A 57 -8.26 16.42 18.06
CA THR A 57 -8.92 17.72 18.32
C THR A 57 -10.32 17.80 17.70
N TYR A 58 -10.57 17.04 16.63
CA TYR A 58 -11.76 17.16 15.81
C TYR A 58 -12.54 15.86 15.73
N SER A 59 -13.82 15.98 15.39
CA SER A 59 -14.69 14.85 15.02
C SER A 59 -14.37 14.44 13.57
N VAL A 60 -13.84 13.23 13.39
CA VAL A 60 -13.36 12.71 12.10
C VAL A 60 -14.16 11.48 11.67
N LEU A 61 -14.68 11.51 10.45
CA LEU A 61 -15.23 10.33 9.78
C LEU A 61 -14.23 9.82 8.75
N VAL A 62 -14.00 8.51 8.74
CA VAL A 62 -13.26 7.82 7.66
C VAL A 62 -14.20 6.86 6.95
N LEU A 63 -14.30 6.99 5.63
CA LEU A 63 -15.09 6.12 4.76
C LEU A 63 -14.16 5.25 3.92
N GLU A 64 -14.11 3.95 4.22
CA GLU A 64 -13.31 2.97 3.47
C GLU A 64 -14.23 2.04 2.67
N ARG A 65 -14.00 1.94 1.34
CA ARG A 65 -14.81 1.09 0.45
C ARG A 65 -14.59 -0.42 0.66
N GLY A 66 -13.47 -0.80 1.25
CA GLY A 66 -13.10 -2.19 1.52
C GLY A 66 -13.29 -2.62 2.96
N GLY A 67 -12.87 -3.84 3.24
CA GLY A 67 -12.95 -4.46 4.55
C GLY A 67 -11.73 -4.18 5.45
N SER A 68 -11.68 -4.88 6.58
CA SER A 68 -10.57 -4.83 7.53
C SER A 68 -9.40 -5.72 7.10
N PRO A 69 -8.14 -5.27 7.23
CA PRO A 69 -6.98 -6.14 7.03
C PRO A 69 -6.74 -7.08 8.22
N PHE A 70 -7.23 -6.69 9.40
CA PHE A 70 -7.08 -7.47 10.62
C PHE A 70 -7.82 -8.79 10.52
N ARG A 71 -7.24 -9.91 10.95
CA ARG A 71 -7.78 -11.26 10.86
C ARG A 71 -7.85 -11.86 9.43
N ASN A 72 -7.26 -11.21 8.44
CA ASN A 72 -7.11 -11.81 7.12
C ASN A 72 -5.66 -12.31 6.96
N PRO A 73 -5.39 -13.62 7.11
CA PRO A 73 -4.03 -14.16 7.02
C PRO A 73 -3.39 -13.93 5.65
N ASN A 74 -4.18 -13.84 4.58
CA ASN A 74 -3.70 -13.54 3.23
C ASN A 74 -3.15 -12.10 3.10
N ILE A 75 -3.50 -11.22 4.04
CA ILE A 75 -2.95 -9.86 4.13
C ILE A 75 -1.84 -9.80 5.18
N THR A 76 -2.07 -10.43 6.35
CA THR A 76 -1.25 -10.19 7.54
C THR A 76 0.06 -10.97 7.58
N HIS A 77 0.26 -11.97 6.73
CA HIS A 77 1.45 -12.82 6.75
C HIS A 77 2.28 -12.72 5.47
N LEU A 78 3.59 -12.58 5.62
CA LEU A 78 4.56 -12.54 4.53
C LEU A 78 4.45 -13.75 3.61
N SER A 79 4.34 -14.95 4.18
CA SER A 79 4.22 -16.21 3.43
C SER A 79 2.97 -16.31 2.55
N ARG A 80 1.97 -15.45 2.78
CA ARG A 80 0.73 -15.38 1.99
C ARG A 80 0.62 -14.14 1.11
N PHE A 81 1.71 -13.43 0.90
CA PHE A 81 1.74 -12.18 0.13
C PHE A 81 1.01 -12.28 -1.23
N GLY A 82 1.25 -13.35 -1.98
CA GLY A 82 0.61 -13.55 -3.29
C GLY A 82 -0.88 -13.87 -3.24
N ALA A 83 -1.38 -14.41 -2.13
CA ALA A 83 -2.75 -14.91 -2.04
C ALA A 83 -3.81 -13.82 -2.23
N ALA A 84 -3.63 -12.65 -1.61
CA ALA A 84 -4.55 -11.52 -1.76
C ALA A 84 -4.53 -10.92 -3.17
N LEU A 85 -3.38 -10.95 -3.85
CA LEU A 85 -3.22 -10.44 -5.23
C LEU A 85 -3.79 -11.42 -6.26
N SER A 86 -3.80 -12.72 -5.95
CA SER A 86 -4.34 -13.78 -6.81
C SER A 86 -5.85 -13.91 -6.70
N ASP A 87 -6.46 -13.40 -5.63
CA ASP A 87 -7.91 -13.47 -5.42
C ASP A 87 -8.65 -12.56 -6.41
N LEU A 88 -9.42 -13.19 -7.30
CA LEU A 88 -10.25 -12.52 -8.31
C LEU A 88 -11.71 -12.34 -7.89
N SER A 89 -12.06 -12.75 -6.67
CA SER A 89 -13.44 -12.67 -6.20
C SER A 89 -13.92 -11.22 -6.10
N PRO A 90 -15.23 -10.98 -6.21
CA PRO A 90 -15.80 -9.64 -6.04
C PRO A 90 -15.51 -9.01 -4.67
N LYS A 91 -15.20 -9.84 -3.66
CA LYS A 91 -14.88 -9.43 -2.29
C LYS A 91 -13.38 -9.31 -2.03
N SER A 92 -12.53 -9.57 -3.03
CA SER A 92 -11.08 -9.47 -2.90
C SER A 92 -10.64 -8.12 -2.34
N PRO A 93 -9.68 -8.08 -1.42
CA PRO A 93 -9.05 -6.83 -0.98
C PRO A 93 -8.20 -6.18 -2.09
N SER A 94 -7.92 -6.91 -3.17
CA SER A 94 -7.14 -6.49 -4.34
C SER A 94 -8.04 -6.46 -5.57
N GLN A 95 -8.49 -5.27 -5.95
CA GLN A 95 -9.30 -5.10 -7.15
C GLN A 95 -8.41 -4.99 -8.38
N ARG A 96 -8.39 -6.06 -9.20
CA ARG A 96 -7.60 -6.09 -10.43
C ARG A 96 -8.18 -5.19 -11.51
N PHE A 97 -7.29 -4.61 -12.30
CA PHE A 97 -7.58 -3.97 -13.58
C PHE A 97 -6.45 -4.19 -14.57
N VAL A 98 -6.71 -3.92 -15.82
CA VAL A 98 -5.68 -3.84 -16.87
C VAL A 98 -5.66 -2.41 -17.36
N SER A 99 -4.48 -1.78 -17.43
CA SER A 99 -4.35 -0.46 -18.03
C SER A 99 -4.62 -0.53 -19.54
N GLU A 100 -4.92 0.60 -20.15
CA GLU A 100 -5.12 0.68 -21.62
C GLU A 100 -3.83 0.30 -22.36
N ASP A 101 -2.68 0.43 -21.68
CA ASP A 101 -1.38 -0.04 -22.17
C ASP A 101 -1.24 -1.58 -22.15
N GLY A 102 -2.20 -2.33 -21.65
CA GLY A 102 -2.15 -3.78 -21.55
C GLY A 102 -1.36 -4.33 -20.34
N VAL A 103 -1.01 -3.51 -19.36
CA VAL A 103 -0.31 -3.93 -18.15
C VAL A 103 -1.31 -4.31 -17.06
N ILE A 104 -1.13 -5.51 -16.49
CA ILE A 104 -1.98 -6.04 -15.40
C ILE A 104 -1.64 -5.30 -14.13
N ASN A 105 -2.67 -4.80 -13.48
CA ASN A 105 -2.56 -3.95 -12.30
C ASN A 105 -3.58 -4.34 -11.22
N ALA A 106 -3.44 -3.77 -10.04
CA ALA A 106 -4.40 -3.94 -8.95
C ALA A 106 -4.47 -2.66 -8.10
N ARG A 107 -5.64 -2.34 -7.58
CA ARG A 107 -5.83 -1.29 -6.58
C ARG A 107 -6.42 -1.85 -5.29
N ALA A 108 -6.01 -1.30 -4.16
CA ALA A 108 -6.48 -1.76 -2.85
C ALA A 108 -7.96 -1.43 -2.62
N ARG A 109 -8.66 -2.36 -1.97
CA ARG A 109 -10.01 -2.24 -1.46
C ARG A 109 -10.02 -2.81 -0.05
N VAL A 110 -9.32 -2.13 0.85
CA VAL A 110 -9.09 -2.58 2.23
C VAL A 110 -8.54 -1.43 3.06
N LEU A 111 -8.91 -1.36 4.32
CA LEU A 111 -8.33 -0.41 5.28
C LEU A 111 -6.80 -0.58 5.34
N GLY A 112 -6.08 0.54 5.37
CA GLY A 112 -4.62 0.56 5.21
C GLY A 112 -4.17 0.68 3.75
N GLY A 113 -5.09 0.54 2.78
CA GLY A 113 -4.85 0.73 1.36
C GLY A 113 -3.73 -0.13 0.80
N GLY A 114 -2.91 0.43 -0.09
CA GLY A 114 -1.80 -0.27 -0.74
C GLY A 114 -0.80 -0.94 0.21
N THR A 115 -0.65 -0.42 1.45
CA THR A 115 0.23 -1.04 2.45
C THR A 115 -0.26 -2.40 2.94
N SER A 116 -1.53 -2.71 2.73
CA SER A 116 -2.10 -4.02 3.04
C SER A 116 -1.79 -5.09 1.98
N LEU A 117 -1.33 -4.68 0.79
CA LEU A 117 -1.13 -5.58 -0.36
C LEU A 117 0.29 -5.59 -0.91
N ASN A 118 1.09 -4.52 -0.70
CA ASN A 118 2.39 -4.34 -1.31
C ASN A 118 3.47 -5.34 -0.80
N ALA A 119 4.64 -5.35 -1.46
CA ALA A 119 5.77 -6.18 -1.08
C ALA A 119 6.50 -5.74 0.20
N GLY A 120 6.06 -4.67 0.83
CA GLY A 120 6.48 -4.28 2.16
C GLY A 120 7.78 -3.49 2.27
N PHE A 121 8.56 -3.31 1.20
CA PHE A 121 9.80 -2.55 1.26
C PHE A 121 9.56 -1.10 1.70
N TYR A 122 10.35 -0.64 2.67
CA TYR A 122 10.22 0.67 3.28
C TYR A 122 11.49 1.49 3.09
N THR A 123 11.35 2.67 2.47
CA THR A 123 12.40 3.67 2.33
C THR A 123 11.79 5.07 2.31
N ARG A 124 12.53 6.05 2.84
CA ARG A 124 12.14 7.46 2.83
C ARG A 124 12.29 8.05 1.42
N ALA A 125 11.75 9.23 1.18
CA ALA A 125 12.08 10.02 -0.01
C ALA A 125 13.50 10.58 0.10
N GLY A 126 14.13 10.79 -1.04
CA GLY A 126 15.40 11.51 -1.11
C GLY A 126 15.23 13.00 -0.78
N SER A 127 16.28 13.61 -0.24
CA SER A 127 16.29 15.04 0.10
C SER A 127 15.94 15.98 -1.08
N PRO A 128 16.34 15.69 -2.35
CA PRO A 128 15.91 16.51 -3.48
C PRO A 128 14.39 16.51 -3.70
N TYR A 129 13.72 15.38 -3.43
CA TYR A 129 12.26 15.31 -3.51
C TYR A 129 11.61 16.21 -2.46
N ILE A 130 12.08 16.13 -1.21
CA ILE A 130 11.55 16.91 -0.08
C ILE A 130 11.72 18.41 -0.35
N ALA A 131 12.88 18.82 -0.84
CA ALA A 131 13.18 20.21 -1.20
C ALA A 131 12.26 20.70 -2.33
N LYS A 132 12.09 19.93 -3.41
CA LYS A 132 11.20 20.26 -4.53
C LYS A 132 9.73 20.35 -4.11
N ALA A 133 9.30 19.49 -3.18
CA ALA A 133 7.94 19.52 -2.61
C ALA A 133 7.70 20.73 -1.71
N GLY A 134 8.75 21.45 -1.31
CA GLY A 134 8.67 22.61 -0.41
C GLY A 134 8.28 22.24 1.04
N TRP A 135 8.56 21.01 1.45
CA TRP A 135 8.21 20.53 2.78
C TRP A 135 9.26 20.92 3.82
N ASP A 136 8.81 21.26 5.04
CA ASP A 136 9.68 21.51 6.18
C ASP A 136 10.43 20.22 6.56
N ALA A 137 11.75 20.24 6.41
CA ALA A 137 12.60 19.06 6.62
C ALA A 137 12.55 18.53 8.06
N LYS A 138 12.37 19.40 9.07
CA LYS A 138 12.25 19.00 10.47
C LYS A 138 10.94 18.25 10.69
N LEU A 139 9.83 18.81 10.22
CA LEU A 139 8.50 18.17 10.31
C LEU A 139 8.46 16.85 9.56
N VAL A 140 9.10 16.79 8.38
CA VAL A 140 9.26 15.56 7.59
C VAL A 140 9.96 14.48 8.40
N ASN A 141 11.09 14.81 9.04
CA ASN A 141 11.86 13.84 9.82
C ASN A 141 11.12 13.36 11.07
N GLU A 142 10.44 14.27 11.76
CA GLU A 142 9.58 13.94 12.90
C GLU A 142 8.44 13.01 12.49
N SER A 143 7.80 13.29 11.34
CA SER A 143 6.71 12.48 10.79
C SER A 143 7.17 11.08 10.40
N TYR A 144 8.33 10.95 9.76
CA TYR A 144 8.91 9.64 9.46
C TYR A 144 9.14 8.85 10.75
N ARG A 145 9.79 9.43 11.75
CA ARG A 145 10.05 8.76 13.05
C ARG A 145 8.77 8.29 13.72
N TRP A 146 7.70 9.08 13.65
CA TRP A 146 6.41 8.73 14.23
C TRP A 146 5.77 7.51 13.53
N VAL A 147 5.79 7.49 12.19
CA VAL A 147 5.28 6.37 11.38
C VAL A 147 6.13 5.11 11.60
N GLU A 148 7.45 5.25 11.55
CA GLU A 148 8.42 4.16 11.56
C GLU A 148 8.40 3.35 12.85
N LYS A 149 8.10 3.96 13.99
CA LYS A 149 7.91 3.25 15.27
C LYS A 149 6.87 2.14 15.22
N VAL A 150 5.91 2.22 14.28
CA VAL A 150 4.81 1.26 14.17
C VAL A 150 4.97 0.32 12.98
N VAL A 151 5.49 0.83 11.84
CA VAL A 151 5.39 0.09 10.58
C VAL A 151 6.72 -0.25 9.93
N ALA A 152 7.87 0.13 10.49
CA ALA A 152 9.15 -0.12 9.86
C ALA A 152 10.06 -0.98 10.74
N PHE A 153 10.57 -2.07 10.14
CA PHE A 153 11.42 -3.05 10.80
C PHE A 153 12.67 -3.31 9.95
N GLN A 154 13.76 -3.72 10.61
CA GLN A 154 14.93 -4.24 9.92
C GLN A 154 14.65 -5.68 9.49
N PRO A 155 14.76 -6.02 8.19
CA PRO A 155 14.55 -7.39 7.73
C PRO A 155 15.73 -8.28 8.10
N PRO A 156 15.49 -9.58 8.37
CA PRO A 156 16.57 -10.57 8.47
C PRO A 156 17.16 -10.83 7.08
N LEU A 157 18.45 -10.55 6.88
CA LEU A 157 19.12 -10.75 5.60
C LEU A 157 19.58 -12.20 5.46
N ARG A 158 18.86 -13.01 4.67
CA ARG A 158 19.16 -14.42 4.43
C ARG A 158 20.00 -14.62 3.17
N GLN A 159 20.11 -15.85 2.69
CA GLN A 159 21.11 -16.25 1.70
C GLN A 159 20.90 -15.64 0.32
N TRP A 160 19.68 -15.64 -0.21
CA TRP A 160 19.36 -15.02 -1.51
C TRP A 160 19.63 -13.51 -1.48
N GLN A 161 19.06 -12.82 -0.49
CA GLN A 161 19.23 -11.38 -0.36
C GLN A 161 20.70 -11.00 -0.09
N SER A 162 21.45 -11.83 0.64
CA SER A 162 22.89 -11.65 0.82
C SER A 162 23.66 -11.80 -0.48
N ALA A 163 23.29 -12.78 -1.32
CA ALA A 163 23.88 -12.94 -2.65
C ALA A 163 23.58 -11.73 -3.55
N VAL A 164 22.32 -11.27 -3.56
CA VAL A 164 21.94 -10.05 -4.30
C VAL A 164 22.78 -8.85 -3.86
N ARG A 165 22.90 -8.59 -2.53
CA ARG A 165 23.74 -7.52 -2.00
C ARG A 165 25.18 -7.61 -2.49
N ASN A 166 25.77 -8.78 -2.34
CA ASN A 166 27.18 -8.97 -2.68
C ASN A 166 27.41 -8.83 -4.19
N SER A 167 26.47 -9.32 -5.00
CA SER A 167 26.52 -9.17 -6.46
C SER A 167 26.41 -7.71 -6.90
N LEU A 168 25.52 -6.94 -6.29
CA LEU A 168 25.39 -5.51 -6.56
C LEU A 168 26.71 -4.76 -6.27
N LEU A 169 27.37 -5.10 -5.16
CA LEU A 169 28.68 -4.53 -4.81
C LEU A 169 29.79 -5.00 -5.75
N GLU A 170 29.76 -6.27 -6.19
CA GLU A 170 30.71 -6.86 -7.14
C GLU A 170 30.65 -6.18 -8.50
N ILE A 171 29.43 -5.89 -8.99
CA ILE A 171 29.23 -5.19 -10.28
C ILE A 171 29.40 -3.66 -10.19
N GLY A 172 29.80 -3.13 -9.02
CA GLY A 172 30.15 -1.72 -8.84
C GLY A 172 29.04 -0.79 -8.39
N ILE A 173 27.88 -1.30 -7.92
CA ILE A 173 26.83 -0.45 -7.33
C ILE A 173 27.22 -0.11 -5.89
N ARG A 174 28.09 0.86 -5.74
CA ARG A 174 28.71 1.30 -4.49
C ARG A 174 28.30 2.74 -4.15
N PRO A 175 28.45 3.21 -2.86
CA PRO A 175 28.96 2.46 -1.69
C PRO A 175 27.96 1.47 -1.12
N TYR A 176 28.39 0.63 -0.14
CA TYR A 176 27.48 -0.12 0.71
C TYR A 176 27.07 0.75 1.90
N ASN A 177 25.80 1.08 1.97
CA ASN A 177 25.25 1.99 2.97
C ASN A 177 24.71 1.28 4.24
N GLY A 178 24.94 -0.04 4.36
CA GLY A 178 24.41 -0.80 5.49
C GLY A 178 22.87 -0.85 5.53
N TYR A 179 22.31 -0.98 6.74
CA TYR A 179 20.88 -0.84 6.97
C TYR A 179 20.54 0.64 7.15
N THR A 180 19.66 1.15 6.31
CA THR A 180 19.14 2.52 6.43
C THR A 180 17.77 2.66 5.76
N LEU A 181 16.93 3.52 6.33
CA LEU A 181 15.65 3.89 5.74
C LEU A 181 15.80 5.05 4.74
N ASP A 182 16.93 5.74 4.71
CA ASP A 182 17.16 6.88 3.83
C ASP A 182 17.37 6.43 2.38
N HIS A 183 16.97 7.26 1.44
CA HIS A 183 17.18 7.03 0.01
C HIS A 183 18.59 7.49 -0.38
N LEU A 184 19.51 6.55 -0.50
CA LEU A 184 20.91 6.79 -0.83
C LEU A 184 21.33 6.00 -2.06
N TYR A 185 22.14 6.60 -2.94
CA TYR A 185 22.76 5.89 -4.05
C TYR A 185 23.72 4.80 -3.55
N GLY A 186 23.88 3.75 -4.35
CA GLY A 186 24.66 2.58 -3.97
C GLY A 186 23.77 1.43 -3.50
N THR A 187 24.40 0.45 -2.84
CA THR A 187 23.73 -0.75 -2.32
C THR A 187 23.37 -0.56 -0.85
N LYS A 188 22.14 -0.87 -0.48
CA LYS A 188 21.71 -0.81 0.93
C LYS A 188 20.74 -1.93 1.27
N VAL A 189 20.61 -2.21 2.56
CA VAL A 189 19.46 -2.92 3.15
C VAL A 189 18.44 -1.87 3.55
N GLY A 190 17.22 -1.96 3.03
CA GLY A 190 16.11 -1.07 3.39
C GLY A 190 15.27 -1.64 4.53
N GLY A 191 14.24 -0.89 4.94
CA GLY A 191 13.26 -1.37 5.89
C GLY A 191 12.22 -2.30 5.26
N THR A 192 11.46 -2.96 6.12
CA THR A 192 10.28 -3.73 5.74
C THR A 192 9.12 -3.41 6.67
N ILE A 193 7.87 -3.60 6.17
CA ILE A 193 6.69 -3.52 7.03
C ILE A 193 6.30 -4.87 7.63
N PHE A 194 7.12 -5.88 7.48
CA PHE A 194 6.95 -7.18 8.14
C PHE A 194 7.87 -7.26 9.36
N ASP A 195 7.31 -7.61 10.51
CA ASP A 195 8.08 -7.84 11.74
C ASP A 195 8.90 -9.14 11.67
N GLY A 196 9.67 -9.44 12.73
CA GLY A 196 10.51 -10.64 12.82
C GLY A 196 9.74 -11.96 12.72
N TYR A 197 8.43 -11.94 12.92
CA TYR A 197 7.53 -13.09 12.76
C TYR A 197 6.87 -13.16 11.39
N GLY A 198 7.21 -12.24 10.48
CA GLY A 198 6.58 -12.12 9.16
C GLY A 198 5.16 -11.53 9.19
N ARG A 199 4.75 -10.85 10.25
CA ARG A 199 3.46 -10.17 10.34
C ARG A 199 3.57 -8.79 9.71
N ARG A 200 2.60 -8.46 8.87
CA ARG A 200 2.52 -7.17 8.17
C ARG A 200 1.96 -6.07 9.08
N HIS A 201 2.62 -4.94 9.09
CA HIS A 201 2.18 -3.71 9.75
C HIS A 201 1.80 -2.65 8.70
N THR A 202 0.51 -2.47 8.52
CA THR A 202 -0.07 -1.56 7.50
C THR A 202 -0.30 -0.16 8.05
N SER A 203 -0.69 0.78 7.18
CA SER A 203 -1.14 2.12 7.63
C SER A 203 -2.35 2.06 8.57
N ALA A 204 -3.17 1.01 8.52
CA ALA A 204 -4.27 0.82 9.46
C ALA A 204 -3.78 0.69 10.93
N HIS A 205 -2.54 0.21 11.15
CA HIS A 205 -1.96 0.15 12.50
C HIS A 205 -1.65 1.54 13.07
N LEU A 206 -1.53 2.58 12.23
CA LEU A 206 -1.34 3.96 12.70
C LEU A 206 -2.60 4.54 13.37
N LEU A 207 -3.77 3.92 13.17
CA LEU A 207 -5.00 4.26 13.89
C LEU A 207 -4.91 4.01 15.41
N ARG A 208 -3.89 3.27 15.87
CA ARG A 208 -3.58 3.16 17.32
C ARG A 208 -3.25 4.50 17.99
N TYR A 209 -2.88 5.48 17.18
CA TYR A 209 -2.63 6.85 17.64
C TYR A 209 -3.89 7.73 17.64
N ALA A 210 -5.03 7.24 17.13
CA ALA A 210 -6.27 8.00 17.09
C ALA A 210 -6.86 8.21 18.49
N ASN A 211 -7.52 9.33 18.69
CA ASN A 211 -8.39 9.53 19.83
C ASN A 211 -9.72 8.77 19.58
N PRO A 212 -10.03 7.71 20.37
CA PRO A 212 -11.21 6.88 20.10
C PRO A 212 -12.54 7.66 20.16
N SER A 213 -12.61 8.74 20.93
CA SER A 213 -13.79 9.59 21.03
C SER A 213 -13.94 10.59 19.89
N GLY A 214 -12.84 10.84 19.14
CA GLY A 214 -12.79 11.80 18.03
C GLY A 214 -12.87 11.16 16.65
N ILE A 215 -13.02 9.84 16.53
CA ILE A 215 -12.97 9.16 15.24
C ILE A 215 -14.07 8.12 15.07
N THR A 216 -14.61 8.06 13.86
CA THR A 216 -15.48 6.97 13.39
C THR A 216 -14.97 6.46 12.05
N VAL A 217 -14.85 5.15 11.88
CA VAL A 217 -14.43 4.52 10.63
C VAL A 217 -15.52 3.56 10.16
N PHE A 218 -16.07 3.79 8.97
CA PHE A 218 -16.98 2.85 8.33
C PHE A 218 -16.27 2.06 7.24
N LEU A 219 -16.37 0.73 7.33
CA LEU A 219 -15.90 -0.21 6.31
C LEU A 219 -17.03 -0.57 5.35
N HIS A 220 -16.67 -0.94 4.11
CA HIS A 220 -17.62 -1.22 3.03
C HIS A 220 -18.55 -0.02 2.75
N ALA A 221 -17.96 1.18 2.80
CA ALA A 221 -18.62 2.48 2.63
C ALA A 221 -18.10 3.21 1.39
N PRO A 222 -18.35 2.72 0.17
CA PRO A 222 -17.94 3.41 -1.05
C PRO A 222 -18.65 4.76 -1.19
N VAL A 223 -17.86 5.83 -1.27
CA VAL A 223 -18.35 7.18 -1.52
C VAL A 223 -18.77 7.31 -2.99
N GLN A 224 -20.01 7.73 -3.21
CA GLN A 224 -20.60 7.89 -4.53
C GLN A 224 -20.21 9.23 -5.16
N LYS A 225 -20.29 10.30 -4.38
CA LYS A 225 -19.92 11.66 -4.80
C LYS A 225 -19.76 12.60 -3.62
N ILE A 226 -19.06 13.69 -3.85
CA ILE A 226 -18.96 14.84 -2.96
C ILE A 226 -20.14 15.77 -3.26
N LEU A 227 -20.73 16.33 -2.20
CA LEU A 227 -21.81 17.31 -2.28
C LEU A 227 -21.23 18.72 -2.24
N PHE A 228 -21.83 19.64 -3.02
CA PHE A 228 -21.40 21.02 -3.10
C PHE A 228 -22.57 21.98 -2.95
N THR A 229 -22.33 23.05 -2.20
CA THR A 229 -23.16 24.27 -2.23
C THR A 229 -22.53 25.24 -3.24
N THR A 230 -23.30 25.63 -4.24
CA THR A 230 -22.90 26.57 -5.29
C THR A 230 -23.68 27.88 -5.23
N GLU A 231 -24.91 27.83 -4.75
CA GLU A 231 -25.80 29.00 -4.66
C GLU A 231 -25.34 29.96 -3.57
N GLY A 232 -25.30 31.26 -3.89
CA GLY A 232 -24.87 32.32 -2.97
C GLY A 232 -23.38 32.27 -2.59
N LYS A 233 -22.55 31.49 -3.31
CA LYS A 233 -21.11 31.35 -3.07
C LYS A 233 -20.30 31.81 -4.29
N PRO A 234 -19.16 32.48 -4.06
CA PRO A 234 -18.26 32.87 -5.16
C PRO A 234 -17.56 31.66 -5.80
N ARG A 235 -17.46 30.53 -5.07
CA ARG A 235 -16.91 29.25 -5.51
C ARG A 235 -17.74 28.10 -4.94
N PRO A 236 -17.80 26.95 -5.65
CA PRO A 236 -18.33 25.73 -5.09
C PRO A 236 -17.66 25.41 -3.76
N THR A 237 -18.45 25.11 -2.74
CA THR A 237 -17.97 24.75 -1.40
C THR A 237 -18.39 23.32 -1.12
N ALA A 238 -17.46 22.43 -0.74
CA ALA A 238 -17.80 21.08 -0.34
C ALA A 238 -18.62 21.10 0.97
N ASP A 239 -19.73 20.39 0.97
CA ASP A 239 -20.70 20.33 2.07
C ASP A 239 -20.69 18.98 2.79
N GLY A 240 -20.30 17.92 2.08
CA GLY A 240 -20.32 16.56 2.58
C GLY A 240 -20.16 15.54 1.46
N VAL A 241 -20.58 14.30 1.75
CA VAL A 241 -20.52 13.18 0.81
C VAL A 241 -21.77 12.31 0.90
N ILE A 242 -22.06 11.61 -0.20
CA ILE A 242 -22.98 10.47 -0.20
C ILE A 242 -22.14 9.21 -0.30
N PHE A 243 -22.40 8.24 0.58
CA PHE A 243 -21.84 6.91 0.50
C PHE A 243 -22.92 5.84 0.59
N THR A 244 -22.61 4.67 0.05
CA THR A 244 -23.54 3.53 0.08
C THR A 244 -23.02 2.51 1.08
N ASP A 245 -23.89 1.89 1.84
CA ASP A 245 -23.51 0.79 2.74
C ASP A 245 -23.43 -0.57 2.01
N ALA A 246 -23.08 -1.60 2.76
CA ALA A 246 -22.97 -2.97 2.22
C ALA A 246 -24.33 -3.57 1.80
N SER A 247 -25.46 -2.99 2.22
CA SER A 247 -26.81 -3.38 1.79
C SER A 247 -27.30 -2.62 0.56
N GLY A 248 -26.58 -1.59 0.13
CA GLY A 248 -26.95 -0.72 -0.98
C GLY A 248 -27.71 0.53 -0.59
N LEU A 249 -27.91 0.79 0.72
CA LEU A 249 -28.58 1.98 1.21
C LEU A 249 -27.63 3.18 1.19
N ASN A 250 -28.14 4.33 0.74
CA ASN A 250 -27.39 5.59 0.75
C ASN A 250 -27.45 6.27 2.12
N HIS A 251 -26.30 6.84 2.51
CA HIS A 251 -26.11 7.64 3.70
C HIS A 251 -25.49 8.99 3.34
N TRP A 252 -25.78 10.02 4.14
CA TRP A 252 -25.29 11.38 3.97
C TRP A 252 -24.40 11.76 5.14
N ALA A 253 -23.16 12.13 4.87
CA ALA A 253 -22.28 12.71 5.86
C ALA A 253 -21.98 14.15 5.48
N TYR A 254 -22.35 15.09 6.34
CA TYR A 254 -22.17 16.52 6.13
C TYR A 254 -21.05 17.09 6.98
N LEU A 255 -20.43 18.13 6.51
CA LEU A 255 -19.51 18.94 7.31
C LEU A 255 -20.28 19.75 8.35
N ARG A 256 -19.75 19.83 9.57
CA ARG A 256 -20.19 20.83 10.55
C ARG A 256 -19.83 22.21 10.02
N ARG A 257 -20.69 23.20 10.28
CA ARG A 257 -20.44 24.60 9.88
C ARG A 257 -19.34 25.21 10.78
N GLY A 258 -18.11 24.99 10.39
CA GLY A 258 -16.92 25.52 11.08
C GLY A 258 -15.88 26.01 10.09
N PRO A 259 -15.02 26.98 10.45
CA PRO A 259 -14.04 27.59 9.54
C PRO A 259 -12.98 26.59 9.06
N ASN A 260 -12.85 25.45 9.74
CA ASN A 260 -11.83 24.44 9.49
C ASN A 260 -12.40 23.10 8.99
N SER A 261 -13.73 23.02 8.77
CA SER A 261 -14.36 21.77 8.33
C SER A 261 -14.09 21.51 6.86
N GLU A 262 -13.67 20.27 6.51
CA GLU A 262 -13.28 19.92 5.15
C GLU A 262 -13.58 18.47 4.81
N VAL A 263 -13.88 18.21 3.52
CA VAL A 263 -13.77 16.89 2.91
C VAL A 263 -12.33 16.71 2.43
N ILE A 264 -11.70 15.61 2.80
CA ILE A 264 -10.33 15.27 2.38
C ILE A 264 -10.34 13.95 1.62
N VAL A 265 -10.04 14.02 0.33
CA VAL A 265 -9.99 12.85 -0.54
C VAL A 265 -8.63 12.19 -0.41
N CYS A 266 -8.63 10.92 0.04
CA CYS A 266 -7.46 10.05 0.23
C CYS A 266 -7.67 8.69 -0.48
N SER A 267 -8.37 8.69 -1.63
CA SER A 267 -8.81 7.48 -2.32
C SER A 267 -7.73 6.85 -3.21
N GLY A 268 -6.50 7.36 -3.14
CA GLY A 268 -5.34 6.90 -3.92
C GLY A 268 -5.33 7.44 -5.35
N ALA A 269 -4.21 7.22 -6.06
CA ALA A 269 -3.95 7.84 -7.36
C ALA A 269 -5.02 7.54 -8.44
N LEU A 270 -5.75 6.44 -8.34
CA LEU A 270 -6.87 6.14 -9.25
C LEU A 270 -8.20 6.63 -8.71
N GLY A 271 -8.45 6.45 -7.40
CA GLY A 271 -9.75 6.76 -6.81
C GLY A 271 -10.00 8.24 -6.63
N SER A 272 -8.97 9.03 -6.34
CA SER A 272 -9.13 10.48 -6.11
C SER A 272 -9.53 11.25 -7.36
N PRO A 273 -8.84 11.14 -8.51
CA PRO A 273 -9.32 11.79 -9.74
C PRO A 273 -10.66 11.19 -10.21
N GLN A 274 -10.90 9.88 -10.03
CA GLN A 274 -12.19 9.26 -10.34
C GLN A 274 -13.32 9.92 -9.53
N LEU A 275 -13.15 10.07 -8.22
CA LEU A 275 -14.18 10.65 -7.34
C LEU A 275 -14.41 12.15 -7.66
N LEU A 276 -13.35 12.91 -7.93
CA LEU A 276 -13.51 14.30 -8.37
C LEU A 276 -14.38 14.39 -9.62
N MET A 277 -14.10 13.58 -10.65
CA MET A 277 -14.91 13.54 -11.88
C MET A 277 -16.35 13.10 -11.61
N LEU A 278 -16.58 12.06 -10.82
CA LEU A 278 -17.93 11.62 -10.42
C LEU A 278 -18.71 12.69 -9.67
N SER A 279 -18.01 13.63 -9.05
CA SER A 279 -18.58 14.74 -8.29
C SER A 279 -18.74 16.04 -9.13
N GLY A 280 -18.45 15.98 -10.44
CA GLY A 280 -18.59 17.12 -11.34
C GLY A 280 -17.35 18.03 -11.43
N LEU A 281 -16.21 17.61 -10.89
CA LEU A 281 -14.93 18.34 -10.96
C LEU A 281 -14.00 17.62 -11.96
N GLY A 282 -13.88 18.12 -13.18
CA GLY A 282 -13.06 17.44 -14.20
C GLY A 282 -13.26 18.03 -15.60
N PRO A 283 -12.72 17.40 -16.66
CA PRO A 283 -12.84 17.88 -18.02
C PRO A 283 -14.31 17.93 -18.47
N LYS A 284 -14.83 19.13 -18.74
CA LYS A 284 -16.24 19.40 -19.04
C LYS A 284 -16.85 18.46 -20.08
N ARG A 285 -16.18 18.29 -21.23
CA ARG A 285 -16.66 17.42 -22.31
C ARG A 285 -16.78 15.95 -21.87
N HIS A 286 -15.82 15.47 -21.09
CA HIS A 286 -15.82 14.11 -20.57
C HIS A 286 -16.95 13.89 -19.56
N LEU A 287 -17.16 14.85 -18.64
CA LEU A 287 -18.25 14.79 -17.67
C LEU A 287 -19.62 14.78 -18.35
N GLN A 288 -19.82 15.66 -19.34
CA GLN A 288 -21.06 15.74 -20.12
C GLN A 288 -21.35 14.46 -20.89
N ALA A 289 -20.32 13.81 -21.46
CA ALA A 289 -20.46 12.52 -22.15
C ALA A 289 -20.94 11.40 -21.23
N HIS A 290 -20.73 11.53 -19.92
CA HIS A 290 -21.22 10.60 -18.90
C HIS A 290 -22.51 11.08 -18.22
N ASN A 291 -23.16 12.15 -18.70
CA ASN A 291 -24.33 12.76 -18.05
C ASN A 291 -24.04 13.11 -16.57
N ILE A 292 -22.88 13.72 -16.31
CA ILE A 292 -22.49 14.26 -15.01
C ILE A 292 -22.57 15.79 -15.09
N SER A 293 -23.32 16.41 -14.17
CA SER A 293 -23.41 17.87 -14.06
C SER A 293 -22.05 18.45 -13.71
N VAL A 294 -21.62 19.46 -14.46
CA VAL A 294 -20.31 20.10 -14.25
C VAL A 294 -20.44 21.13 -13.13
N VAL A 295 -19.72 20.89 -12.03
CA VAL A 295 -19.57 21.81 -10.90
C VAL A 295 -18.41 22.78 -11.18
N LEU A 296 -17.29 22.25 -11.68
CA LEU A 296 -16.12 23.02 -12.09
C LEU A 296 -15.46 22.34 -13.29
N ASP A 297 -15.25 23.08 -14.37
CA ASP A 297 -14.41 22.60 -15.48
C ASP A 297 -12.94 22.65 -15.06
N GLN A 298 -12.38 21.47 -14.76
CA GLN A 298 -10.98 21.29 -14.37
C GLN A 298 -10.33 20.25 -15.29
N PRO A 299 -9.81 20.68 -16.47
CA PRO A 299 -9.34 19.78 -17.52
C PRO A 299 -8.12 18.95 -17.12
N LEU A 300 -7.41 19.33 -16.05
CA LEU A 300 -6.21 18.65 -15.59
C LEU A 300 -6.47 17.50 -14.60
N VAL A 301 -7.72 17.32 -14.13
CA VAL A 301 -8.10 16.14 -13.33
C VAL A 301 -7.96 14.89 -14.19
N GLY A 302 -7.23 13.91 -13.68
CA GLY A 302 -6.92 12.67 -14.38
C GLY A 302 -5.73 12.74 -15.35
N GLN A 303 -5.10 13.92 -15.54
CA GLN A 303 -3.96 14.08 -16.45
C GLN A 303 -2.62 13.82 -15.74
N GLY A 304 -1.63 13.37 -16.53
CA GLY A 304 -0.28 13.14 -16.06
C GLY A 304 -0.12 11.89 -15.18
N MET A 305 -0.96 10.89 -15.38
CA MET A 305 -0.82 9.59 -14.72
C MET A 305 0.51 8.95 -15.07
N SER A 306 1.19 8.40 -14.08
CA SER A 306 2.46 7.72 -14.26
C SER A 306 2.56 6.50 -13.33
N ASP A 307 3.33 5.50 -13.73
CA ASP A 307 3.67 4.35 -12.90
C ASP A 307 5.13 3.96 -13.14
N ASN A 308 5.83 3.56 -12.10
CA ASN A 308 7.20 3.07 -12.24
C ASN A 308 7.18 1.75 -13.00
N PRO A 309 7.74 1.67 -14.22
CA PRO A 309 7.85 0.40 -14.92
C PRO A 309 8.81 -0.52 -14.20
N MET A 310 8.52 -1.80 -14.27
CA MET A 310 9.35 -2.87 -13.74
C MET A 310 9.52 -3.96 -14.78
N ASN A 311 10.74 -4.48 -14.90
CA ASN A 311 11.03 -5.70 -15.63
C ASN A 311 11.77 -6.67 -14.68
N ALA A 312 11.57 -7.96 -14.88
CA ALA A 312 12.13 -8.97 -14.00
C ALA A 312 12.74 -10.11 -14.82
N VAL A 313 13.77 -10.74 -14.29
CA VAL A 313 14.30 -11.99 -14.81
C VAL A 313 14.15 -13.05 -13.73
N PHE A 314 13.43 -14.13 -14.04
CA PHE A 314 13.35 -15.29 -13.17
C PHE A 314 14.62 -16.12 -13.28
N VAL A 315 15.22 -16.44 -12.13
CA VAL A 315 16.41 -17.29 -12.03
C VAL A 315 16.05 -18.56 -11.30
N PRO A 316 15.89 -19.69 -12.01
CA PRO A 316 15.70 -20.98 -11.35
C PRO A 316 16.95 -21.36 -10.57
N SER A 317 16.76 -21.88 -9.35
CA SER A 317 17.85 -22.21 -8.44
C SER A 317 18.01 -23.72 -8.25
N PRO A 318 19.26 -24.26 -8.30
CA PRO A 318 19.54 -25.65 -7.95
C PRO A 318 19.41 -25.91 -6.44
N ARG A 319 19.29 -24.85 -5.64
CA ARG A 319 19.21 -24.92 -4.18
C ARG A 319 17.89 -24.33 -3.69
N PRO A 320 17.36 -24.84 -2.57
CA PRO A 320 16.25 -24.17 -1.88
C PRO A 320 16.61 -22.70 -1.57
N VAL A 321 15.65 -21.83 -1.73
CA VAL A 321 15.77 -20.40 -1.42
C VAL A 321 14.72 -20.02 -0.39
N GLU A 322 15.09 -19.10 0.49
CA GLU A 322 14.14 -18.58 1.46
C GLU A 322 13.03 -17.75 0.81
N VAL A 323 11.86 -17.71 1.44
CA VAL A 323 10.83 -16.74 1.07
C VAL A 323 11.30 -15.35 1.52
N SER A 324 11.62 -14.50 0.57
CA SER A 324 11.96 -13.10 0.82
C SER A 324 11.33 -12.18 -0.22
N LEU A 325 10.68 -11.14 0.26
CA LEU A 325 10.37 -9.98 -0.57
C LEU A 325 11.57 -9.03 -0.59
N ILE A 326 11.40 -7.86 -1.15
CA ILE A 326 12.48 -6.89 -1.31
C ILE A 326 13.09 -6.53 0.05
N GLN A 327 14.41 -6.69 0.20
CA GLN A 327 15.18 -6.33 1.39
C GLN A 327 16.44 -5.53 1.03
N VAL A 328 17.07 -5.90 -0.08
CA VAL A 328 18.25 -5.24 -0.62
C VAL A 328 17.88 -4.47 -1.88
N VAL A 329 18.44 -3.28 -2.03
CA VAL A 329 18.29 -2.46 -3.23
C VAL A 329 19.62 -1.85 -3.63
N GLY A 330 19.91 -1.92 -4.93
CA GLY A 330 20.99 -1.18 -5.60
C GLY A 330 20.41 0.02 -6.32
N ILE A 331 20.68 1.23 -5.85
CA ILE A 331 20.16 2.49 -6.41
C ILE A 331 21.25 3.12 -7.27
N THR A 332 20.95 3.36 -8.54
CA THR A 332 21.89 3.90 -9.51
C THR A 332 21.66 5.40 -9.76
N HIS A 333 22.70 6.09 -10.23
CA HIS A 333 22.58 7.50 -10.64
C HIS A 333 21.76 7.68 -11.92
N ASN A 334 21.56 6.62 -12.69
CA ASN A 334 20.78 6.67 -13.95
C ASN A 334 19.27 6.61 -13.73
N GLY A 335 18.80 6.65 -12.47
CA GLY A 335 17.38 6.63 -12.14
C GLY A 335 16.72 5.25 -12.24
N SER A 336 17.50 4.16 -12.31
CA SER A 336 17.03 2.79 -12.13
C SER A 336 17.48 2.22 -10.79
N TYR A 337 16.84 1.16 -10.34
CA TYR A 337 17.22 0.44 -9.14
C TYR A 337 16.97 -1.06 -9.29
N ILE A 338 17.87 -1.85 -8.71
CA ILE A 338 17.88 -3.31 -8.81
C ILE A 338 17.51 -3.89 -7.46
N GLU A 339 16.58 -4.82 -7.45
CA GLU A 339 16.09 -5.51 -6.26
C GLU A 339 16.00 -7.02 -6.51
N GLY A 340 15.80 -7.79 -5.46
CA GLY A 340 15.59 -9.23 -5.55
C GLY A 340 14.41 -9.69 -4.69
N ALA A 341 13.71 -10.71 -5.17
CA ALA A 341 12.71 -11.45 -4.41
C ALA A 341 12.88 -12.95 -4.66
N SER A 342 12.64 -13.77 -3.65
CA SER A 342 12.80 -15.22 -3.77
C SER A 342 11.75 -16.00 -2.99
N GLY A 343 11.57 -17.24 -3.33
CA GLY A 343 10.77 -18.19 -2.57
C GLY A 343 10.51 -19.46 -3.37
N GLU A 344 10.55 -20.57 -2.64
CA GLU A 344 9.88 -21.78 -3.04
C GLU A 344 8.45 -21.67 -2.52
N ASN A 345 7.50 -21.47 -3.43
CA ASN A 345 6.10 -21.38 -3.03
C ASN A 345 5.87 -20.32 -1.94
N PHE A 346 5.48 -19.12 -2.28
CA PHE A 346 5.04 -18.10 -1.31
C PHE A 346 3.78 -18.53 -0.52
N GLY A 347 3.81 -19.72 0.05
CA GLY A 347 2.77 -20.32 0.86
C GLY A 347 3.15 -21.72 1.28
N THR A 348 3.15 -21.99 2.57
CA THR A 348 3.52 -23.28 3.19
C THR A 348 2.46 -24.37 3.04
N ASP A 349 1.30 -24.07 2.49
CA ASP A 349 0.23 -25.04 2.32
C ASP A 349 0.49 -25.88 1.06
N GLN A 350 0.64 -27.18 1.23
CA GLN A 350 0.90 -28.13 0.13
C GLN A 350 -0.26 -28.28 -0.86
N THR A 351 -1.35 -27.59 -0.62
CA THR A 351 -2.50 -27.50 -1.50
C THR A 351 -2.37 -26.32 -2.44
N GLN A 352 -2.56 -26.51 -3.70
CA GLN A 352 -2.72 -25.65 -4.89
C GLN A 352 -2.44 -24.13 -4.83
N SER A 353 -2.50 -23.48 -3.67
CA SER A 353 -2.35 -22.04 -3.49
C SER A 353 -0.90 -21.54 -3.54
N THR A 354 0.07 -22.43 -3.39
CA THR A 354 1.48 -22.10 -3.24
C THR A 354 2.19 -21.71 -4.53
N ARG A 355 1.55 -21.96 -5.68
CA ARG A 355 2.06 -21.60 -7.01
C ARG A 355 1.63 -20.22 -7.47
N ASP A 356 0.95 -19.47 -6.60
CA ASP A 356 0.32 -18.20 -6.92
C ASP A 356 1.14 -17.02 -6.40
N PHE A 357 2.40 -16.93 -6.83
CA PHE A 357 3.16 -15.72 -6.57
C PHE A 357 2.63 -14.56 -7.42
N GLY A 358 1.70 -13.80 -6.85
CA GLY A 358 1.22 -12.53 -7.34
C GLY A 358 1.13 -12.40 -8.86
N MET A 359 1.76 -11.38 -9.40
CA MET A 359 1.80 -11.10 -10.83
C MET A 359 2.67 -12.08 -11.64
N PHE A 360 3.52 -12.87 -11.00
CA PHE A 360 4.33 -13.90 -11.65
C PHE A 360 3.66 -15.27 -11.64
N SER A 361 2.48 -15.40 -11.03
CA SER A 361 1.71 -16.64 -11.08
C SER A 361 1.36 -16.97 -12.52
N PRO A 362 1.73 -18.17 -13.04
CA PRO A 362 1.26 -18.62 -14.33
C PRO A 362 -0.27 -18.61 -14.46
N LYS A 363 -1.04 -18.77 -13.38
CA LYS A 363 -2.50 -18.62 -13.37
C LYS A 363 -2.92 -17.22 -13.78
N ILE A 364 -2.29 -16.21 -13.19
CA ILE A 364 -2.56 -14.81 -13.51
C ILE A 364 -2.10 -14.51 -14.92
N GLY A 365 -0.91 -14.99 -15.30
CA GLY A 365 -0.36 -14.80 -16.62
C GLY A 365 -1.24 -15.38 -17.72
N GLN A 366 -1.52 -16.69 -17.71
CA GLN A 366 -2.34 -17.35 -18.75
C GLN A 366 -3.77 -16.81 -18.79
N PHE A 367 -4.39 -16.59 -17.65
CA PHE A 367 -5.74 -16.02 -17.60
C PHE A 367 -5.76 -14.58 -18.11
N SER A 368 -4.74 -13.81 -17.86
CA SER A 368 -4.65 -12.40 -18.27
C SER A 368 -4.32 -12.21 -19.75
N THR A 369 -3.75 -13.22 -20.44
CA THR A 369 -3.57 -13.18 -21.89
C THR A 369 -4.87 -13.39 -22.68
N LEU A 370 -5.93 -13.88 -22.03
CA LEU A 370 -7.22 -14.03 -22.67
C LEU A 370 -7.91 -12.66 -22.85
N PRO A 371 -8.62 -12.46 -23.98
CA PRO A 371 -9.51 -11.32 -24.12
C PRO A 371 -10.52 -11.26 -22.97
N PRO A 372 -10.94 -10.07 -22.49
CA PRO A 372 -11.84 -9.95 -21.33
C PRO A 372 -13.10 -10.82 -21.38
N LYS A 373 -13.71 -10.94 -22.55
CA LYS A 373 -14.92 -11.76 -22.77
C LYS A 373 -14.66 -13.28 -22.62
N GLN A 374 -13.41 -13.73 -22.76
CA GLN A 374 -13.01 -15.13 -22.64
C GLN A 374 -12.46 -15.50 -21.25
N ARG A 375 -12.35 -14.54 -20.33
CA ARG A 375 -11.89 -14.75 -18.95
C ARG A 375 -12.97 -15.37 -18.09
N THR A 376 -13.38 -16.58 -18.46
CA THR A 376 -14.37 -17.37 -17.74
C THR A 376 -13.72 -18.22 -16.64
N GLN A 377 -14.52 -18.71 -15.68
CA GLN A 377 -14.05 -19.65 -14.67
C GLN A 377 -13.41 -20.89 -15.33
N LYS A 378 -14.03 -21.42 -16.40
CA LYS A 378 -13.50 -22.56 -17.15
C LYS A 378 -12.13 -22.29 -17.79
N ALA A 379 -11.86 -21.05 -18.22
CA ALA A 379 -10.55 -20.67 -18.73
C ALA A 379 -9.51 -20.61 -17.61
N LEU A 380 -9.88 -20.09 -16.44
CA LEU A 380 -9.04 -20.08 -15.25
C LEU A 380 -8.70 -21.50 -14.80
N ASP A 381 -9.69 -22.39 -14.73
CA ASP A 381 -9.50 -23.79 -14.35
C ASP A 381 -8.56 -24.53 -15.32
N ARG A 382 -8.66 -24.28 -16.62
CA ARG A 382 -7.72 -24.82 -17.63
C ARG A 382 -6.31 -24.31 -17.43
N ALA A 383 -6.13 -23.03 -17.15
CA ALA A 383 -4.83 -22.45 -16.82
C ALA A 383 -4.23 -23.09 -15.56
N ILE A 384 -5.04 -23.33 -14.54
CA ILE A 384 -4.64 -24.02 -13.30
C ILE A 384 -4.22 -25.47 -13.58
N GLN A 385 -4.98 -26.20 -14.42
CA GLN A 385 -4.66 -27.58 -14.77
C GLN A 385 -3.34 -27.71 -15.54
N ALA A 386 -3.11 -26.81 -16.51
CA ALA A 386 -1.88 -26.81 -17.30
C ALA A 386 -0.62 -26.65 -16.42
N MET A 387 -0.73 -25.94 -15.29
CA MET A 387 0.38 -25.77 -14.36
C MET A 387 0.74 -27.01 -13.54
N ARG A 388 -0.19 -27.95 -13.37
CA ARG A 388 0.06 -29.18 -12.61
C ARG A 388 1.11 -30.08 -13.27
N PHE A 389 1.34 -29.90 -14.57
CA PHE A 389 2.32 -30.66 -15.33
C PHE A 389 3.73 -30.06 -15.31
N LEU A 390 3.91 -28.86 -14.75
CA LEU A 390 5.25 -28.27 -14.60
C LEU A 390 5.97 -28.89 -13.38
N PRO A 391 7.24 -29.27 -13.52
CA PRO A 391 8.01 -29.83 -12.40
C PRO A 391 8.16 -28.81 -11.27
N ARG A 392 8.23 -29.27 -10.02
CA ARG A 392 8.43 -28.41 -8.84
C ARG A 392 9.66 -27.51 -8.99
N SER A 393 10.72 -28.03 -9.58
CA SER A 393 11.98 -27.31 -9.82
C SER A 393 11.80 -26.05 -10.68
N ALA A 394 10.77 -26.00 -11.54
CA ALA A 394 10.46 -24.81 -12.33
C ALA A 394 9.96 -23.61 -11.48
N PHE A 395 9.68 -23.82 -10.20
CA PHE A 395 9.17 -22.80 -9.28
C PHE A 395 10.15 -22.50 -8.14
N VAL A 396 11.27 -23.23 -8.05
CA VAL A 396 12.33 -22.97 -7.08
C VAL A 396 13.28 -21.94 -7.65
N GLY A 397 13.38 -20.80 -7.01
CA GLY A 397 14.26 -19.72 -7.46
C GLY A 397 13.79 -18.36 -6.97
N GLY A 398 14.13 -17.36 -7.75
CA GLY A 398 13.73 -15.99 -7.42
C GLY A 398 13.81 -15.09 -8.64
N PHE A 399 13.52 -13.84 -8.39
CA PHE A 399 13.55 -12.78 -9.39
C PHE A 399 14.63 -11.78 -9.05
N ILE A 400 15.34 -11.33 -10.07
CA ILE A 400 16.08 -10.07 -10.03
C ILE A 400 15.27 -9.06 -10.82
N LEU A 401 15.00 -7.93 -10.23
CA LEU A 401 14.03 -6.94 -10.68
C LEU A 401 14.77 -5.65 -11.03
N GLU A 402 14.49 -5.11 -12.19
CA GLU A 402 14.86 -3.77 -12.59
C GLU A 402 13.63 -2.88 -12.53
N LYS A 403 13.78 -1.66 -12.05
CA LYS A 403 12.71 -0.68 -11.89
C LYS A 403 13.23 0.73 -12.18
N ILE A 404 12.36 1.56 -12.74
CA ILE A 404 12.68 2.95 -13.06
C ILE A 404 12.03 3.89 -12.05
N MET A 405 12.82 4.78 -11.47
CA MET A 405 12.35 5.85 -10.60
C MET A 405 11.85 7.04 -11.41
N GLY A 406 10.69 7.60 -11.03
CA GLY A 406 10.18 8.83 -11.60
C GLY A 406 10.20 8.82 -13.12
N PRO A 407 9.41 7.92 -13.77
CA PRO A 407 9.41 7.80 -15.21
C PRO A 407 8.99 9.11 -15.87
N LEU A 408 9.53 9.36 -17.06
CA LEU A 408 9.21 10.52 -17.90
C LEU A 408 7.90 10.33 -18.65
N SER A 409 7.56 9.08 -18.94
CA SER A 409 6.31 8.69 -19.59
C SER A 409 5.10 9.07 -18.75
N ARG A 410 4.11 9.68 -19.39
CA ARG A 410 2.89 10.21 -18.76
C ARG A 410 1.67 9.79 -19.55
N GLY A 411 0.60 9.48 -18.86
CA GLY A 411 -0.68 9.13 -19.43
C GLY A 411 -1.83 9.88 -18.77
N HIS A 412 -3.00 9.26 -18.74
CA HIS A 412 -4.21 9.88 -18.23
C HIS A 412 -5.18 8.84 -17.68
N LEU A 413 -6.18 9.32 -16.93
CA LEU A 413 -7.27 8.55 -16.39
C LEU A 413 -8.60 9.15 -16.81
N GLN A 414 -9.56 8.29 -17.19
CA GLN A 414 -10.91 8.66 -17.60
C GLN A 414 -11.94 7.77 -16.92
N LEU A 415 -13.15 8.25 -16.73
CA LEU A 415 -14.28 7.43 -16.28
C LEU A 415 -14.67 6.42 -17.37
N ARG A 416 -15.01 5.20 -16.98
CA ARG A 416 -15.72 4.23 -17.83
C ARG A 416 -17.21 4.25 -17.58
N THR A 417 -17.61 4.44 -16.33
CA THR A 417 -18.99 4.46 -15.87
C THR A 417 -19.17 5.48 -14.73
N LYS A 418 -20.39 5.69 -14.30
CA LYS A 418 -20.72 6.49 -13.10
C LYS A 418 -20.63 5.71 -11.78
N ASN A 419 -20.33 4.43 -11.82
CA ASN A 419 -20.20 3.62 -10.61
C ASN A 419 -18.79 3.77 -10.03
N PRO A 420 -18.61 4.27 -8.80
CA PRO A 420 -17.29 4.44 -8.16
C PRO A 420 -16.57 3.12 -7.88
N ASN A 421 -17.28 1.99 -7.88
CA ASN A 421 -16.69 0.67 -7.70
C ASN A 421 -16.02 0.12 -8.97
N ASP A 422 -16.37 0.65 -10.16
CA ASP A 422 -15.76 0.24 -11.40
C ASP A 422 -14.34 0.82 -11.54
N ASN A 423 -13.47 0.07 -12.19
CA ASN A 423 -12.14 0.59 -12.48
C ASN A 423 -12.21 1.65 -13.59
N PRO A 424 -11.59 2.83 -13.41
CA PRO A 424 -11.46 3.80 -14.49
C PRO A 424 -10.58 3.27 -15.61
N ALA A 425 -10.68 3.85 -16.81
CA ALA A 425 -9.72 3.66 -17.86
C ALA A 425 -8.46 4.45 -17.51
N VAL A 426 -7.30 3.78 -17.48
CA VAL A 426 -6.03 4.43 -17.19
C VAL A 426 -4.96 4.00 -18.17
N THR A 427 -4.22 4.98 -18.69
CA THR A 427 -3.05 4.83 -19.53
C THR A 427 -1.85 5.40 -18.80
N PHE A 428 -0.75 4.67 -18.73
CA PHE A 428 0.51 5.13 -18.15
C PHE A 428 1.53 5.48 -19.22
N ASN A 429 1.36 4.99 -20.46
CA ASN A 429 2.28 5.14 -21.57
C ASN A 429 3.68 4.56 -21.27
N TYR A 430 3.76 3.37 -20.66
CA TYR A 430 5.03 2.74 -20.34
C TYR A 430 6.00 2.76 -21.53
N PHE A 431 7.23 3.25 -21.29
CA PHE A 431 8.30 3.35 -22.30
C PHE A 431 7.95 4.15 -23.55
N LYS A 432 6.97 5.04 -23.49
CA LYS A 432 6.70 6.00 -24.58
C LYS A 432 7.83 7.03 -24.69
N ASP A 433 8.34 7.49 -23.54
CA ASP A 433 9.54 8.29 -23.49
C ASP A 433 10.77 7.38 -23.68
N ARG A 434 11.67 7.78 -24.60
CA ARG A 434 12.87 7.01 -24.93
C ARG A 434 13.84 6.90 -23.76
N GLY A 435 13.94 7.93 -22.93
CA GLY A 435 14.80 7.90 -21.75
C GLY A 435 14.40 6.81 -20.74
N ASP A 436 13.10 6.52 -20.61
CA ASP A 436 12.63 5.41 -19.77
C ASP A 436 13.06 4.06 -20.34
N LEU A 437 12.96 3.90 -21.66
CA LEU A 437 13.37 2.66 -22.33
C LEU A 437 14.88 2.44 -22.21
N GLU A 438 15.68 3.47 -22.42
CA GLU A 438 17.15 3.40 -22.28
C GLU A 438 17.55 3.02 -20.85
N ARG A 439 16.88 3.59 -19.83
CA ARG A 439 17.10 3.21 -18.42
C ARG A 439 16.75 1.75 -18.16
N CYS A 440 15.66 1.23 -18.72
CA CYS A 440 15.31 -0.19 -18.62
C CYS A 440 16.39 -1.08 -19.25
N VAL A 441 16.83 -0.77 -20.47
CA VAL A 441 17.91 -1.53 -21.15
C VAL A 441 19.18 -1.59 -20.30
N GLN A 442 19.58 -0.47 -19.71
CA GLN A 442 20.73 -0.45 -18.80
C GLN A 442 20.47 -1.27 -17.53
N GLY A 443 19.27 -1.21 -16.98
CA GLY A 443 18.86 -2.01 -15.82
C GLY A 443 18.89 -3.52 -16.11
N ILE A 444 18.41 -3.97 -17.28
CA ILE A 444 18.52 -5.38 -17.68
C ILE A 444 19.96 -5.83 -17.82
N LYS A 445 20.85 -5.01 -18.43
CA LYS A 445 22.30 -5.29 -18.47
C LYS A 445 22.92 -5.41 -17.08
N MET A 446 22.42 -4.67 -16.09
CA MET A 446 22.86 -4.84 -14.70
C MET A 446 22.34 -6.16 -14.11
N ILE A 447 21.09 -6.55 -14.39
CA ILE A 447 20.56 -7.85 -13.98
C ILE A 447 21.40 -9.00 -14.52
N GLU A 448 21.78 -8.96 -15.81
CA GLU A 448 22.67 -9.96 -16.42
C GLU A 448 23.97 -10.08 -15.61
N LYS A 449 24.64 -8.96 -15.33
CA LYS A 449 25.87 -8.94 -14.52
C LYS A 449 25.67 -9.46 -13.09
N VAL A 450 24.52 -9.13 -12.44
CA VAL A 450 24.19 -9.66 -11.10
C VAL A 450 24.09 -11.18 -11.14
N ILE A 451 23.38 -11.74 -12.12
CA ILE A 451 23.17 -13.18 -12.27
C ILE A 451 24.50 -13.90 -12.59
N GLU A 452 25.38 -13.27 -13.39
CA GLU A 452 26.68 -13.84 -13.77
C GLU A 452 27.77 -13.66 -12.71
N SER A 453 27.54 -12.81 -11.71
CA SER A 453 28.51 -12.55 -10.66
C SER A 453 28.91 -13.82 -9.88
N ARG A 454 30.13 -13.82 -9.35
CA ARG A 454 30.63 -14.91 -8.48
C ARG A 454 29.76 -15.05 -7.24
N SER A 455 29.31 -13.94 -6.67
CA SER A 455 28.47 -13.91 -5.46
C SER A 455 27.12 -14.59 -5.64
N PHE A 456 26.60 -14.61 -6.88
CA PHE A 456 25.29 -15.20 -7.20
C PHE A 456 25.39 -16.63 -7.77
N SER A 457 26.59 -17.10 -8.13
CA SER A 457 26.83 -18.34 -8.89
C SER A 457 26.17 -19.58 -8.31
N ARG A 458 26.06 -19.69 -6.99
CA ARG A 458 25.44 -20.86 -6.31
C ARG A 458 23.91 -20.92 -6.44
N PHE A 459 23.26 -19.84 -6.87
CA PHE A 459 21.82 -19.72 -7.00
C PHE A 459 21.32 -19.82 -8.44
N ARG A 460 22.21 -20.12 -9.40
CA ARG A 460 21.84 -20.36 -10.79
C ARG A 460 22.38 -21.69 -11.28
N TYR A 461 21.74 -22.28 -12.28
CA TYR A 461 22.29 -23.41 -12.99
C TYR A 461 23.35 -22.92 -13.98
N ASN A 462 24.58 -23.41 -13.85
CA ASN A 462 25.72 -22.96 -14.68
C ASN A 462 25.55 -23.27 -16.16
N TYR A 463 24.74 -24.29 -16.51
CA TYR A 463 24.45 -24.65 -17.89
C TYR A 463 23.35 -23.81 -18.55
N LEU A 464 22.63 -22.98 -17.77
CA LEU A 464 21.62 -22.06 -18.31
C LEU A 464 22.26 -20.70 -18.62
N PRO A 465 22.45 -20.35 -19.91
CA PRO A 465 22.95 -19.05 -20.28
C PRO A 465 21.90 -17.97 -20.04
N ILE A 466 22.34 -16.72 -19.88
CA ILE A 466 21.46 -15.56 -19.69
C ILE A 466 20.39 -15.45 -20.77
N SER A 467 20.77 -15.73 -22.04
CA SER A 467 19.83 -15.72 -23.17
C SER A 467 18.64 -16.66 -22.98
N SER A 468 18.85 -17.83 -22.34
CA SER A 468 17.77 -18.74 -21.98
C SER A 468 16.85 -18.16 -20.89
N LEU A 469 17.42 -17.50 -19.87
CA LEU A 469 16.64 -16.85 -18.81
C LEU A 469 15.81 -15.69 -19.37
N LEU A 470 16.40 -14.86 -20.22
CA LEU A 470 15.67 -13.80 -20.93
C LEU A 470 14.56 -14.37 -21.81
N ASN A 471 14.83 -15.46 -22.56
CA ASN A 471 13.82 -16.10 -23.39
C ASN A 471 12.66 -16.69 -22.57
N MET A 472 12.95 -17.34 -21.45
CA MET A 472 11.93 -17.83 -20.52
C MET A 472 11.03 -16.69 -20.03
N THR A 473 11.63 -15.57 -19.65
CA THR A 473 10.90 -14.40 -19.16
C THR A 473 10.11 -13.71 -20.27
N ALA A 474 10.70 -13.53 -21.45
CA ALA A 474 10.04 -12.91 -22.60
C ALA A 474 8.78 -13.66 -23.03
N ASN A 475 8.81 -15.00 -22.91
CA ASN A 475 7.65 -15.84 -23.21
C ASN A 475 6.66 -15.99 -22.05
N ALA A 476 6.98 -15.47 -20.87
CA ALA A 476 6.07 -15.51 -19.73
C ALA A 476 4.89 -14.54 -19.92
N PRO A 477 3.65 -14.97 -19.60
CA PRO A 477 2.47 -14.14 -19.80
C PRO A 477 2.29 -13.13 -18.63
N VAL A 478 3.25 -12.20 -18.47
CA VAL A 478 3.31 -11.24 -17.37
C VAL A 478 2.42 -10.00 -17.55
N ASN A 479 1.96 -9.78 -18.80
CA ASN A 479 1.06 -8.69 -19.18
C ASN A 479 0.19 -9.12 -20.37
N MET A 480 -0.62 -8.22 -20.92
CA MET A 480 -1.49 -8.46 -22.08
C MET A 480 -0.93 -7.88 -23.39
N LEU A 481 0.33 -7.47 -23.38
CA LEU A 481 0.99 -6.93 -24.57
C LEU A 481 1.34 -8.04 -25.56
N PRO A 482 1.42 -7.72 -26.86
CA PRO A 482 1.94 -8.65 -27.87
C PRO A 482 3.34 -9.12 -27.50
N LYS A 483 3.65 -10.37 -27.81
CA LYS A 483 4.99 -10.94 -27.63
C LYS A 483 5.69 -11.03 -28.98
N HIS A 484 6.90 -10.52 -29.06
CA HIS A 484 7.67 -10.48 -30.29
C HIS A 484 8.79 -11.54 -30.26
N ALA A 485 9.01 -12.22 -31.39
CA ALA A 485 9.98 -13.29 -31.50
C ALA A 485 11.44 -12.85 -31.22
N ASN A 486 11.73 -11.56 -31.36
CA ASN A 486 13.04 -10.97 -31.08
C ASN A 486 13.21 -10.45 -29.63
N ALA A 487 12.17 -10.57 -28.77
CA ALA A 487 12.21 -10.03 -27.40
C ALA A 487 13.38 -10.56 -26.57
N SER A 488 13.81 -11.80 -26.78
CA SER A 488 14.99 -12.37 -26.09
C SER A 488 16.34 -11.95 -26.69
N ARG A 489 16.35 -11.31 -27.86
CA ARG A 489 17.57 -10.87 -28.56
C ARG A 489 17.74 -9.36 -28.54
N SER A 490 16.69 -8.60 -28.43
CA SER A 490 16.68 -7.15 -28.31
C SER A 490 16.22 -6.75 -26.92
N LEU A 491 17.09 -6.15 -26.11
CA LEU A 491 16.74 -5.69 -24.76
C LEU A 491 15.69 -4.58 -24.77
N GLU A 492 15.63 -3.75 -25.82
CA GLU A 492 14.55 -2.77 -25.98
C GLU A 492 13.19 -3.47 -26.14
N GLN A 493 13.14 -4.52 -26.99
CA GLN A 493 11.92 -5.30 -27.18
C GLN A 493 11.58 -6.11 -25.92
N PHE A 494 12.59 -6.66 -25.23
CA PHE A 494 12.42 -7.31 -23.93
C PHE A 494 11.74 -6.38 -22.93
N CYS A 495 12.26 -5.16 -22.76
CA CYS A 495 11.68 -4.17 -21.87
C CYS A 495 10.20 -3.91 -22.20
N ARG A 496 9.88 -3.70 -23.47
CA ARG A 496 8.48 -3.44 -23.91
C ARG A 496 7.57 -4.62 -23.68
N ASP A 497 8.00 -5.85 -24.05
CA ASP A 497 7.15 -7.04 -24.00
C ASP A 497 6.98 -7.58 -22.58
N THR A 498 7.90 -7.27 -21.65
CA THR A 498 7.88 -7.84 -20.30
C THR A 498 7.59 -6.80 -19.21
N VAL A 499 7.21 -5.58 -19.59
CA VAL A 499 6.89 -4.54 -18.61
C VAL A 499 5.74 -4.95 -17.70
N MET A 500 5.91 -4.66 -16.43
CA MET A 500 4.95 -4.88 -15.35
C MET A 500 4.81 -3.63 -14.51
N THR A 501 3.72 -3.52 -13.78
CA THR A 501 3.57 -2.53 -12.71
C THR A 501 4.33 -2.96 -11.47
N ILE A 502 4.79 -1.99 -10.72
CA ILE A 502 5.17 -2.19 -9.31
C ILE A 502 4.18 -1.52 -8.35
N TRP A 503 3.01 -1.14 -8.84
CA TRP A 503 1.96 -0.47 -8.09
C TRP A 503 2.41 0.88 -7.50
N HIS A 504 3.30 1.59 -8.17
CA HIS A 504 3.75 2.94 -7.79
C HIS A 504 3.06 4.03 -8.60
N TYR A 505 1.88 3.73 -9.16
CA TYR A 505 1.14 4.70 -9.95
C TYR A 505 0.78 5.93 -9.11
N HIS A 506 0.91 7.08 -9.74
CA HIS A 506 0.74 8.40 -9.14
C HIS A 506 0.28 9.41 -10.19
N GLY A 507 -0.05 10.62 -9.74
CA GLY A 507 -0.56 11.66 -10.63
C GLY A 507 -2.09 11.68 -10.77
N GLY A 508 -2.61 12.57 -11.59
CA GLY A 508 -4.04 12.79 -11.81
C GLY A 508 -4.65 13.94 -11.00
N CYS A 509 -3.98 14.38 -9.90
CA CYS A 509 -4.39 15.55 -9.10
C CYS A 509 -3.17 16.38 -8.70
N HIS A 510 -2.28 16.69 -9.64
CA HIS A 510 -0.99 17.30 -9.35
C HIS A 510 -1.07 18.61 -8.59
N VAL A 511 -0.11 18.81 -7.66
CA VAL A 511 0.12 20.11 -6.99
C VAL A 511 0.48 21.17 -8.03
N GLY A 512 -0.11 22.36 -7.89
CA GLY A 512 0.04 23.50 -8.82
C GLY A 512 -0.83 23.40 -10.08
N LYS A 513 -1.61 22.30 -10.24
CA LYS A 513 -2.48 22.08 -11.41
C LYS A 513 -3.93 21.80 -10.99
N VAL A 514 -4.17 20.80 -10.17
CA VAL A 514 -5.49 20.43 -9.65
C VAL A 514 -5.64 20.84 -8.20
N VAL A 515 -4.59 20.71 -7.41
CA VAL A 515 -4.52 21.21 -6.03
C VAL A 515 -3.42 22.26 -5.89
N ASP A 516 -3.57 23.16 -4.93
CA ASP A 516 -2.53 24.12 -4.56
C ASP A 516 -1.44 23.46 -3.68
N ARG A 517 -0.47 24.25 -3.20
CA ARG A 517 0.62 23.76 -2.32
C ARG A 517 0.12 23.31 -0.97
N ASP A 518 -1.09 23.74 -0.57
CA ASP A 518 -1.77 23.31 0.64
C ASP A 518 -2.70 22.12 0.39
N TYR A 519 -2.61 21.50 -0.78
CA TYR A 519 -3.46 20.39 -1.23
C TYR A 519 -4.95 20.71 -1.35
N LYS A 520 -5.37 21.97 -1.31
CA LYS A 520 -6.74 22.39 -1.58
C LYS A 520 -7.03 22.28 -3.07
N VAL A 521 -8.21 21.81 -3.43
CA VAL A 521 -8.65 21.76 -4.82
C VAL A 521 -8.83 23.19 -5.34
N ILE A 522 -8.10 23.53 -6.40
CA ILE A 522 -8.11 24.87 -6.96
C ILE A 522 -9.52 25.21 -7.49
N GLY A 523 -10.05 26.34 -7.03
CA GLY A 523 -11.39 26.79 -7.42
C GLY A 523 -12.55 26.21 -6.61
N VAL A 524 -12.26 25.43 -5.56
CA VAL A 524 -13.26 24.82 -4.67
C VAL A 524 -12.88 25.05 -3.21
N ASP A 525 -13.83 25.43 -2.38
CA ASP A 525 -13.62 25.61 -0.94
C ASP A 525 -13.95 24.32 -0.16
N ALA A 526 -13.35 24.17 1.01
CA ALA A 526 -13.54 23.05 1.95
C ALA A 526 -13.24 21.65 1.37
N LEU A 527 -12.37 21.55 0.35
CA LEU A 527 -12.00 20.30 -0.30
C LEU A 527 -10.48 20.20 -0.49
N ARG A 528 -9.90 19.05 -0.08
CA ARG A 528 -8.50 18.70 -0.34
C ARG A 528 -8.36 17.32 -0.97
N VAL A 529 -7.22 17.12 -1.65
CA VAL A 529 -6.75 15.79 -2.06
C VAL A 529 -5.38 15.55 -1.45
N ILE A 530 -5.23 14.48 -0.69
CA ILE A 530 -3.97 14.16 0.01
C ILE A 530 -3.66 12.68 -0.15
N ASP A 531 -3.04 12.30 -1.26
CA ASP A 531 -2.51 10.96 -1.52
C ASP A 531 -1.55 10.98 -2.72
N GLY A 532 -1.19 9.80 -3.24
CA GLY A 532 -0.28 9.67 -4.37
C GLY A 532 -0.77 10.29 -5.68
N SER A 533 -2.05 10.69 -5.78
CA SER A 533 -2.56 11.41 -6.96
C SER A 533 -1.96 12.80 -7.11
N THR A 534 -1.47 13.38 -6.02
CA THR A 534 -0.89 14.73 -6.01
C THR A 534 0.58 14.76 -6.41
N PHE A 535 1.25 13.60 -6.48
CA PHE A 535 2.67 13.52 -6.80
C PHE A 535 2.95 13.78 -8.28
N ASP A 536 3.89 14.67 -8.56
CA ASP A 536 4.36 14.94 -9.94
C ASP A 536 5.30 13.83 -10.43
N TYR A 537 6.04 13.19 -9.53
CA TYR A 537 6.87 12.02 -9.80
C TYR A 537 7.01 11.15 -8.53
N SER A 538 7.40 9.89 -8.72
CA SER A 538 7.51 8.94 -7.61
C SER A 538 8.63 9.34 -6.64
N PRO A 539 8.35 9.45 -5.32
CA PRO A 539 9.35 9.81 -4.31
C PRO A 539 10.27 8.63 -3.99
N GLY A 540 11.51 8.69 -4.43
CA GLY A 540 12.51 7.64 -4.20
C GLY A 540 12.17 6.33 -4.93
N THR A 541 12.55 5.18 -4.35
CA THR A 541 12.27 3.87 -4.93
C THR A 541 10.84 3.42 -4.67
N ASN A 542 10.35 3.53 -3.43
CA ASN A 542 9.04 3.02 -3.01
C ASN A 542 8.26 4.13 -2.29
N PRO A 543 7.05 4.52 -2.77
CA PRO A 543 6.36 5.73 -2.33
C PRO A 543 5.64 5.61 -0.98
N GLN A 544 5.46 4.40 -0.41
CA GLN A 544 4.57 4.19 0.74
C GLN A 544 4.91 5.03 1.97
N ALA A 545 6.20 5.24 2.27
CA ALA A 545 6.64 6.06 3.39
C ALA A 545 6.20 7.53 3.20
N THR A 546 6.43 8.04 1.99
CA THR A 546 6.16 9.43 1.60
C THR A 546 4.66 9.71 1.47
N VAL A 547 3.86 8.74 1.01
CA VAL A 547 2.39 8.87 0.99
C VAL A 547 1.83 8.99 2.41
N LYS A 548 2.38 8.26 3.39
CA LYS A 548 2.00 8.42 4.81
C LYS A 548 2.39 9.80 5.35
N LEU A 549 3.55 10.29 4.90
CA LEU A 549 4.09 11.58 5.32
C LEU A 549 3.27 12.76 4.80
N SER A 550 2.88 12.78 3.52
CA SER A 550 2.16 13.91 2.90
C SER A 550 0.90 14.26 3.67
N SER A 551 0.23 13.27 4.24
CA SER A 551 -0.97 13.44 5.05
C SER A 551 -0.70 14.11 6.42
N ILE A 552 0.49 13.94 6.97
CA ILE A 552 0.88 14.49 8.29
C ILE A 552 1.44 15.89 8.14
N THR A 553 2.25 16.15 7.12
CA THR A 553 2.84 17.48 6.86
C THR A 553 1.80 18.53 6.50
N SER A 554 0.68 18.14 5.88
CA SER A 554 -0.45 19.03 5.60
C SER A 554 -1.13 19.58 6.86
N ARG A 555 -0.86 19.02 8.05
CA ARG A 555 -1.38 19.48 9.33
C ARG A 555 -0.93 20.88 9.72
N ARG A 556 0.32 21.28 9.40
CA ARG A 556 0.90 22.60 9.77
C ARG A 556 0.23 23.76 9.05
N ILE A 557 -0.43 23.49 7.95
CA ILE A 557 -1.04 24.48 7.06
C ILE A 557 -2.21 25.23 7.73
N LYS A 558 -2.77 24.68 8.82
CA LYS A 558 -3.92 25.30 9.52
C LYS A 558 -3.60 25.97 10.87
N GLY A 559 -2.34 26.28 11.14
CA GLY A 559 -1.99 27.05 12.35
C GLY A 559 -2.33 26.31 13.66
N HIS A 560 -2.28 24.97 13.67
CA HIS A 560 -2.50 24.19 14.87
C HIS A 560 -1.34 24.38 15.87
N PRO A 561 -1.57 24.96 17.04
CA PRO A 561 -0.63 24.93 18.15
C PRO A 561 -0.70 23.52 18.79
N GLY A 562 -0.38 22.48 18.05
CA GLY A 562 -0.44 21.12 18.57
C GLY A 562 0.93 20.67 19.04
N ASN A 563 1.08 20.49 20.32
CA ASN A 563 2.23 19.90 20.99
C ASN A 563 2.47 18.47 20.51
N GLY A 564 3.40 18.26 19.55
CA GLY A 564 3.92 16.96 19.20
C GLY A 564 2.96 16.00 18.45
N PHE A 565 3.48 14.84 18.13
CA PHE A 565 2.70 13.73 17.55
C PHE A 565 1.93 12.98 18.65
N PRO A 566 0.72 12.43 18.34
CA PRO A 566 -0.03 11.63 19.30
C PRO A 566 0.80 10.46 19.84
N ASN A 567 0.69 10.20 21.12
CA ASN A 567 1.30 9.04 21.76
C ASN A 567 0.47 7.76 21.46
N ASP A 568 1.13 6.62 21.54
CA ASP A 568 0.50 5.33 21.39
C ASP A 568 -0.37 5.00 22.61
N GLN A 569 -1.68 5.07 22.46
CA GLN A 569 -2.64 4.75 23.53
C GLN A 569 -2.52 3.28 23.99
N ARG A 570 -2.24 2.34 23.07
CA ARG A 570 -2.12 0.91 23.43
C ARG A 570 -0.94 0.63 24.36
N LYS A 571 0.17 1.38 24.28
CA LYS A 571 1.29 1.19 25.20
C LYS A 571 0.92 1.46 26.65
N LYS A 572 -0.03 2.37 26.91
CA LYS A 572 -0.55 2.59 28.27
C LYS A 572 -1.39 1.38 28.71
N ASP A 573 -2.22 0.86 27.81
CA ASP A 573 -3.10 -0.27 28.12
C ASP A 573 -2.32 -1.57 28.26
N ASP A 574 -1.29 -1.80 27.40
CA ASP A 574 -0.40 -2.96 27.49
C ASP A 574 0.43 -2.96 28.78
N THR A 575 0.82 -1.76 29.28
CA THR A 575 1.54 -1.64 30.56
C THR A 575 0.62 -1.96 31.74
N VAL A 576 -0.65 -1.54 31.69
CA VAL A 576 -1.65 -1.87 32.71
C VAL A 576 -2.01 -3.36 32.66
N LEU A 577 -2.12 -3.94 31.46
CA LEU A 577 -2.36 -5.38 31.30
C LEU A 577 -1.18 -6.24 31.75
N ALA A 578 0.07 -5.81 31.49
CA ALA A 578 1.27 -6.49 31.99
C ALA A 578 1.33 -6.43 33.52
N LEU A 579 0.99 -5.28 34.14
CA LEU A 579 0.88 -5.14 35.59
C LEU A 579 -0.23 -6.03 36.18
N LEU A 580 -1.38 -6.10 35.51
CA LEU A 580 -2.48 -7.00 35.91
C LEU A 580 -2.14 -8.49 35.73
N ALA A 581 -1.39 -8.84 34.67
CA ALA A 581 -0.94 -10.21 34.45
C ALA A 581 0.07 -10.67 35.52
N VAL A 582 1.00 -9.81 35.92
CA VAL A 582 1.96 -10.09 37.02
C VAL A 582 1.20 -10.28 38.35
N VAL A 583 0.22 -9.43 38.63
CA VAL A 583 -0.60 -9.55 39.85
C VAL A 583 -1.45 -10.84 39.84
N THR A 584 -1.94 -11.27 38.67
CA THR A 584 -2.72 -12.53 38.55
C THR A 584 -1.86 -13.79 38.65
N GLU A 585 -0.63 -13.77 38.14
CA GLU A 585 0.30 -14.90 38.30
C GLU A 585 0.75 -15.08 39.77
N GLU A 586 1.03 -14.01 40.48
CA GLU A 586 1.34 -14.04 41.91
C GLU A 586 0.15 -14.56 42.76
N ILE A 587 -1.08 -14.17 42.45
CA ILE A 587 -2.29 -14.66 43.10
C ILE A 587 -2.51 -16.17 42.80
N LEU A 588 -2.16 -16.62 41.59
CA LEU A 588 -2.29 -18.05 41.22
C LEU A 588 -1.27 -18.95 41.95
N VAL A 589 -0.10 -18.42 42.24
CA VAL A 589 0.95 -19.10 43.04
C VAL A 589 0.52 -19.19 44.51
N ILE A 590 -0.13 -18.19 45.07
CA ILE A 590 -0.63 -18.16 46.43
C ILE A 590 -1.77 -19.17 46.66
N VAL A 591 -2.58 -19.46 45.65
CA VAL A 591 -3.68 -20.44 45.73
C VAL A 591 -3.19 -21.89 45.57
N LYS A 592 -1.97 -22.11 45.05
CA LYS A 592 -1.39 -23.46 44.84
C LYS A 592 -0.35 -23.90 45.87
N GLY A 593 0.06 -23.04 46.77
CA GLY A 593 1.10 -23.37 47.79
C GLY A 593 0.70 -22.89 49.18
N SER A 594 0.94 -23.72 50.18
CA SER A 594 0.67 -23.46 51.59
C SER A 594 1.28 -22.12 52.06
N ILE A 595 0.54 -21.44 52.89
CA ILE A 595 0.73 -20.10 53.44
C ILE A 595 2.18 -19.82 53.87
N VAL A 596 2.84 -18.89 53.15
CA VAL A 596 4.01 -18.15 53.64
C VAL A 596 3.75 -16.68 53.30
N GLY A 597 3.79 -15.80 54.28
CA GLY A 597 3.52 -14.38 54.08
C GLY A 597 4.56 -13.74 53.17
N VAL A 598 4.08 -13.05 52.14
CA VAL A 598 4.92 -12.28 51.20
C VAL A 598 4.64 -10.77 51.39
N GLU A 599 5.69 -10.01 51.65
CA GLU A 599 5.65 -8.55 51.61
C GLU A 599 5.81 -8.07 50.16
N CYS A 600 4.86 -7.26 49.68
CA CYS A 600 4.97 -6.62 48.38
C CYS A 600 5.67 -5.27 48.53
N PRO A 601 6.85 -5.05 47.94
CA PRO A 601 7.63 -3.84 48.13
C PRO A 601 7.07 -2.56 47.46
N ILE A 602 6.06 -2.73 46.60
CA ILE A 602 5.63 -1.64 45.68
C ILE A 602 4.43 -0.84 46.24
N ILE A 603 3.65 -1.36 47.17
CA ILE A 603 2.38 -0.70 47.57
C ILE A 603 2.25 -0.48 49.08
N GLY A 604 3.16 -0.98 49.93
CA GLY A 604 3.12 -0.69 51.39
C GLY A 604 1.86 -1.17 52.11
N LEU A 605 1.10 -2.13 51.60
CA LEU A 605 -0.13 -2.63 52.21
C LEU A 605 0.13 -4.01 52.84
N LYS A 606 0.05 -4.09 54.18
CA LYS A 606 -0.04 -5.37 54.90
C LYS A 606 -1.48 -5.81 55.01
N MET A 607 -1.85 -6.87 54.33
CA MET A 607 -3.13 -7.57 54.59
C MET A 607 -2.92 -8.83 55.43
N LYS A 608 -3.54 -8.88 56.58
CA LYS A 608 -3.76 -10.11 57.35
C LYS A 608 -5.11 -10.69 56.92
N MET A 609 -5.11 -11.88 56.36
CA MET A 609 -6.34 -12.68 56.26
C MET A 609 -6.34 -13.70 57.42
N THR A 610 -7.42 -13.67 58.13
CA THR A 610 -7.85 -14.76 59.03
C THR A 610 -8.61 -15.83 58.28
#